data_f757fdcd4c3651c15e1062ba476a8257
#
_entry.id   f757fdcd4c3651c15e1062ba476a8257
#
_cell.length_a   1.000
_cell.length_b   1.000
_cell.length_c   1.000
_cell.angle_alpha   90.00
_cell.angle_beta   90.00
_cell.angle_gamma   90.00
#
_symmetry.space_group_name_H-M   'P 1'
#
loop_
_entity.id
_entity.type
_entity.pdbx_description
1 polymer ?
#
loop_
_entity_poly.entity_id
_entity_poly.type
_entity_poly.pdbx_seq_one_letter_code
_entity_poly.pdbx_strand_id
1 'polypeptide(L)'
;VVEGAARFAKENHAVLQNPRVMIEEDDILNFLRTTPGRYQVISADEKTADSFASNGFSYSLEYYDLLRDNLAPGGIAVQWVPATLPTRQYQMVLKTFTESFPYVQLWYFLPAQKKGPFNSILIGSNERVKLDFNHVRRKLEEDPENFSSLVPYGLTSADAVLSQFVADERVLRPAVADALVNSLDHPRYEYYYPWDYSIERQEQIVANHRFIRELKRRARANFIAELEIDEKDINRFQKTLAAEDSYLLGFEQFQTGISLTDQYRLFDAILAMAPWNDSLRARIFSQYSHIASSRRDPMERARLLKKARQLYEPSAKQR
;
A
#
# COMPACT_ATOMS: atom_id res chain seq x y z
N VAL A 1 -9.57 -25.79 -2.74
CA VAL A 1 -8.40 -24.88 -2.80
C VAL A 1 -7.12 -25.65 -2.54
N VAL A 2 -7.01 -26.43 -1.45
CA VAL A 2 -5.80 -27.19 -1.05
C VAL A 2 -5.37 -28.17 -2.16
N GLU A 3 -6.31 -29.02 -2.64
CA GLU A 3 -6.02 -29.96 -3.75
C GLU A 3 -5.58 -29.23 -5.03
N GLY A 4 -6.15 -28.05 -5.30
CA GLY A 4 -5.75 -27.21 -6.43
C GLY A 4 -4.33 -26.69 -6.31
N ALA A 5 -3.88 -26.33 -5.10
CA ALA A 5 -2.55 -25.79 -4.86
C ALA A 5 -1.42 -26.76 -5.22
N ALA A 6 -1.68 -28.09 -5.15
CA ALA A 6 -0.70 -29.10 -5.56
C ALA A 6 -0.33 -29.00 -7.06
N ARG A 7 -1.29 -28.56 -7.91
CA ARG A 7 -1.08 -28.40 -9.36
C ARG A 7 -0.21 -27.19 -9.71
N PHE A 8 -0.04 -26.27 -8.77
CA PHE A 8 0.73 -25.03 -8.91
C PHE A 8 2.00 -25.08 -8.05
N ALA A 9 2.55 -26.28 -7.79
CA ALA A 9 3.70 -26.46 -6.91
C ALA A 9 4.94 -25.63 -7.31
N LYS A 10 5.11 -25.37 -8.61
CA LYS A 10 6.19 -24.53 -9.11
C LYS A 10 5.97 -23.05 -8.75
N GLU A 11 4.76 -22.57 -8.95
CA GLU A 11 4.38 -21.18 -8.75
C GLU A 11 4.25 -20.80 -7.26
N ASN A 12 3.80 -21.75 -6.43
CA ASN A 12 3.64 -21.58 -4.98
C ASN A 12 4.80 -22.13 -4.15
N HIS A 13 5.95 -22.41 -4.80
CA HIS A 13 7.16 -22.92 -4.16
C HIS A 13 6.94 -24.21 -3.33
N ALA A 14 6.04 -25.08 -3.83
CA ALA A 14 5.68 -26.35 -3.18
C ALA A 14 5.24 -26.17 -1.72
N VAL A 15 4.45 -25.14 -1.43
CA VAL A 15 4.01 -24.72 -0.09
C VAL A 15 3.40 -25.87 0.72
N LEU A 16 2.65 -26.80 0.06
CA LEU A 16 2.05 -27.96 0.71
C LEU A 16 3.07 -28.99 1.24
N GLN A 17 4.33 -28.94 0.72
CA GLN A 17 5.40 -29.84 1.12
C GLN A 17 6.35 -29.18 2.13
N ASN A 18 6.15 -27.90 2.43
CA ASN A 18 7.00 -27.18 3.37
C ASN A 18 6.64 -27.57 4.82
N PRO A 19 7.55 -28.20 5.60
CA PRO A 19 7.27 -28.64 6.95
C PRO A 19 6.99 -27.52 7.95
N ARG A 20 7.26 -26.25 7.56
CA ARG A 20 6.95 -25.07 8.36
C ARG A 20 5.57 -24.49 8.07
N VAL A 21 4.83 -25.04 7.10
CA VAL A 21 3.48 -24.60 6.73
C VAL A 21 2.47 -25.60 7.25
N MET A 22 1.54 -25.08 8.05
CA MET A 22 0.36 -25.83 8.52
C MET A 22 -0.86 -25.22 7.84
N ILE A 23 -1.72 -26.06 7.27
CA ILE A 23 -2.95 -25.66 6.60
C ILE A 23 -4.12 -26.17 7.43
N GLU A 24 -4.97 -25.24 7.86
CA GLU A 24 -6.22 -25.53 8.55
C GLU A 24 -7.39 -25.23 7.61
N GLU A 25 -8.32 -26.17 7.50
CA GLU A 25 -9.58 -25.99 6.75
C GLU A 25 -10.70 -25.69 7.75
N ASP A 26 -10.93 -24.41 8.05
CA ASP A 26 -11.96 -23.97 8.98
C ASP A 26 -12.51 -22.60 8.53
N ASP A 27 -13.65 -22.21 9.10
CA ASP A 27 -14.10 -20.83 9.06
C ASP A 27 -13.16 -19.96 9.90
N ILE A 28 -12.70 -18.86 9.34
CA ILE A 28 -11.69 -18.01 9.99
C ILE A 28 -12.16 -17.44 11.33
N LEU A 29 -13.46 -17.10 11.47
CA LEU A 29 -13.99 -16.60 12.74
C LEU A 29 -14.02 -17.71 13.80
N ASN A 30 -14.37 -18.94 13.38
CA ASN A 30 -14.33 -20.10 14.27
C ASN A 30 -12.89 -20.42 14.68
N PHE A 31 -11.98 -20.47 13.74
CA PHE A 31 -10.55 -20.70 14.00
C PHE A 31 -9.99 -19.67 14.99
N LEU A 32 -10.20 -18.36 14.75
CA LEU A 32 -9.69 -17.30 15.61
C LEU A 32 -10.30 -17.30 17.03
N ARG A 33 -11.54 -17.80 17.18
CA ARG A 33 -12.19 -17.94 18.50
C ARG A 33 -11.67 -19.13 19.30
N THR A 34 -11.25 -20.19 18.64
CA THR A 34 -10.95 -21.48 19.28
C THR A 34 -9.44 -21.77 19.35
N THR A 35 -8.63 -21.10 18.54
CA THR A 35 -7.18 -21.31 18.54
C THR A 35 -6.55 -20.86 19.86
N PRO A 36 -5.70 -21.68 20.50
CA PRO A 36 -4.92 -21.28 21.65
C PRO A 36 -3.68 -20.45 21.26
N GLY A 37 -3.39 -20.39 19.95
CA GLY A 37 -2.19 -19.76 19.42
C GLY A 37 -2.20 -18.25 19.56
N ARG A 38 -0.99 -17.67 19.55
CA ARG A 38 -0.77 -16.23 19.41
C ARG A 38 0.24 -16.04 18.28
N TYR A 39 -0.01 -15.04 17.44
CA TYR A 39 0.71 -14.87 16.18
C TYR A 39 1.49 -13.56 16.18
N GLN A 40 2.73 -13.59 15.72
CA GLN A 40 3.53 -12.38 15.50
C GLN A 40 3.01 -11.56 14.32
N VAL A 41 2.47 -12.24 13.30
CA VAL A 41 1.87 -11.59 12.13
C VAL A 41 0.60 -12.32 11.76
N ILE A 42 -0.50 -11.58 11.65
CA ILE A 42 -1.74 -12.07 11.04
C ILE A 42 -1.99 -11.22 9.80
N SER A 43 -1.97 -11.83 8.61
CA SER A 43 -2.23 -11.13 7.35
C SER A 43 -3.60 -11.50 6.82
N ALA A 44 -4.46 -10.49 6.66
CA ALA A 44 -5.77 -10.62 6.04
C ALA A 44 -5.72 -10.04 4.62
N ASP A 45 -5.78 -10.93 3.62
CA ASP A 45 -5.81 -10.60 2.19
C ASP A 45 -7.03 -11.27 1.56
N GLU A 46 -8.19 -10.66 1.77
CA GLU A 46 -9.45 -11.20 1.31
C GLU A 46 -9.96 -10.47 0.06
N LYS A 47 -10.77 -11.19 -0.71
CA LYS A 47 -11.43 -10.64 -1.87
C LYS A 47 -12.48 -9.60 -1.44
N THR A 48 -12.53 -8.50 -2.15
CA THR A 48 -13.48 -7.41 -1.87
C THR A 48 -14.94 -7.83 -2.06
N ALA A 49 -15.84 -7.28 -1.25
CA ALA A 49 -17.27 -7.57 -1.32
C ALA A 49 -17.93 -7.10 -2.64
N ASP A 50 -17.30 -6.19 -3.39
CA ASP A 50 -17.75 -5.78 -4.73
C ASP A 50 -17.70 -6.92 -5.76
N SER A 51 -16.87 -7.91 -5.51
CA SER A 51 -16.72 -9.09 -6.37
C SER A 51 -17.32 -10.35 -5.76
N PHE A 52 -17.50 -10.39 -4.43
CA PHE A 52 -17.92 -11.58 -3.70
C PHE A 52 -18.83 -11.20 -2.53
N ALA A 53 -20.11 -11.51 -2.64
CA ALA A 53 -21.07 -11.37 -1.54
C ALA A 53 -20.58 -12.12 -0.28
N SER A 54 -20.89 -11.59 0.88
CA SER A 54 -20.55 -12.13 2.20
C SER A 54 -19.09 -11.94 2.67
N ASN A 55 -18.27 -11.20 1.96
CA ASN A 55 -16.90 -10.88 2.44
C ASN A 55 -16.85 -9.62 3.33
N GLY A 56 -17.97 -8.94 3.56
CA GLY A 56 -18.04 -7.76 4.42
C GLY A 56 -17.70 -8.03 5.89
N PHE A 57 -17.78 -9.28 6.34
CA PHE A 57 -17.40 -9.69 7.70
C PHE A 57 -15.91 -9.43 7.98
N SER A 58 -15.04 -9.60 6.98
CA SER A 58 -13.59 -9.39 7.10
C SER A 58 -13.18 -7.93 7.31
N TYR A 59 -14.13 -7.02 7.18
CA TYR A 59 -14.01 -5.61 7.52
C TYR A 59 -14.88 -5.23 8.73
N SER A 60 -15.33 -6.21 9.53
CA SER A 60 -16.16 -5.95 10.73
C SER A 60 -15.32 -5.71 11.99
N LEU A 61 -15.93 -5.01 12.94
CA LEU A 61 -15.33 -4.73 14.24
C LEU A 61 -14.96 -6.03 14.96
N GLU A 62 -15.87 -7.00 14.95
CA GLU A 62 -15.70 -8.30 15.64
C GLU A 62 -14.57 -9.12 15.03
N TYR A 63 -14.40 -9.07 13.69
CA TYR A 63 -13.28 -9.72 13.03
C TYR A 63 -11.96 -9.08 13.44
N TYR A 64 -11.89 -7.76 13.43
CA TYR A 64 -10.69 -7.04 13.82
C TYR A 64 -10.35 -7.21 15.31
N ASP A 65 -11.35 -7.30 16.19
CA ASP A 65 -11.13 -7.62 17.60
C ASP A 65 -10.55 -9.03 17.76
N LEU A 66 -11.02 -10.02 17.00
CA LEU A 66 -10.45 -11.36 16.99
C LEU A 66 -9.00 -11.36 16.48
N LEU A 67 -8.67 -10.59 15.43
CA LEU A 67 -7.28 -10.45 14.98
C LEU A 67 -6.42 -9.89 16.12
N ARG A 68 -6.86 -8.76 16.73
CA ARG A 68 -6.14 -8.10 17.83
C ARG A 68 -5.90 -9.05 19.00
N ASP A 69 -6.93 -9.78 19.43
CA ASP A 69 -6.90 -10.66 20.61
C ASP A 69 -6.01 -11.90 20.37
N ASN A 70 -5.75 -12.26 19.12
CA ASN A 70 -4.88 -13.36 18.74
C ASN A 70 -3.42 -12.92 18.45
N LEU A 71 -3.08 -11.63 18.61
CA LEU A 71 -1.71 -11.19 18.49
C LEU A 71 -0.84 -11.62 19.67
N ALA A 72 0.35 -12.09 19.38
CA ALA A 72 1.43 -12.22 20.36
C ALA A 72 1.90 -10.83 20.84
N PRO A 73 2.58 -10.74 21.99
CA PRO A 73 3.25 -9.49 22.40
C PRO A 73 4.14 -8.96 21.25
N GLY A 74 4.02 -7.69 20.92
CA GLY A 74 4.71 -7.07 19.79
C GLY A 74 4.22 -7.53 18.39
N GLY A 75 3.19 -8.34 18.32
CA GLY A 75 2.62 -8.80 17.05
C GLY A 75 1.82 -7.75 16.30
N ILE A 76 1.63 -7.96 15.01
CA ILE A 76 0.91 -7.07 14.10
C ILE A 76 -0.17 -7.81 13.30
N ALA A 77 -1.30 -7.14 13.10
CA ALA A 77 -2.31 -7.53 12.11
C ALA A 77 -2.15 -6.66 10.87
N VAL A 78 -2.22 -7.26 9.69
CA VAL A 78 -2.07 -6.60 8.39
C VAL A 78 -3.34 -6.81 7.59
N GLN A 79 -4.00 -5.71 7.21
CA GLN A 79 -5.20 -5.72 6.38
C GLN A 79 -4.95 -5.00 5.07
N TRP A 80 -5.13 -5.70 3.98
CA TRP A 80 -5.17 -5.11 2.66
C TRP A 80 -6.51 -4.39 2.41
N VAL A 81 -6.46 -3.16 1.87
CA VAL A 81 -7.65 -2.35 1.59
C VAL A 81 -7.51 -1.68 0.23
N PRO A 82 -8.41 -1.97 -0.73
CA PRO A 82 -8.38 -1.30 -2.03
C PRO A 82 -8.71 0.20 -1.90
N ALA A 83 -7.81 1.06 -2.36
CA ALA A 83 -8.10 2.49 -2.46
C ALA A 83 -9.03 2.83 -3.66
N THR A 84 -9.51 1.82 -4.38
CA THR A 84 -10.54 1.92 -5.43
C THR A 84 -11.96 1.73 -4.94
N LEU A 85 -12.13 1.43 -3.66
CA LEU A 85 -13.46 1.38 -3.02
C LEU A 85 -14.17 2.71 -3.13
N PRO A 86 -15.51 2.74 -3.12
CA PRO A 86 -16.26 3.96 -2.84
C PRO A 86 -15.72 4.66 -1.59
N THR A 87 -15.58 5.98 -1.64
CA THR A 87 -14.90 6.76 -0.60
C THR A 87 -15.48 6.51 0.81
N ARG A 88 -16.80 6.37 0.91
CA ARG A 88 -17.46 6.07 2.18
C ARG A 88 -17.10 4.68 2.71
N GLN A 89 -17.04 3.67 1.83
CA GLN A 89 -16.63 2.32 2.22
C GLN A 89 -15.16 2.28 2.61
N TYR A 90 -14.30 2.97 1.85
CA TYR A 90 -12.89 3.09 2.19
C TYR A 90 -12.70 3.70 3.59
N GLN A 91 -13.35 4.83 3.86
CA GLN A 91 -13.31 5.49 5.18
C GLN A 91 -13.96 4.63 6.29
N MET A 92 -15.01 3.88 5.98
CA MET A 92 -15.65 2.93 6.91
C MET A 92 -14.68 1.83 7.34
N VAL A 93 -13.94 1.24 6.41
CA VAL A 93 -12.91 0.23 6.73
C VAL A 93 -11.83 0.82 7.63
N LEU A 94 -11.31 2.01 7.28
CA LEU A 94 -10.31 2.70 8.10
C LEU A 94 -10.85 2.98 9.52
N LYS A 95 -12.09 3.48 9.63
CA LYS A 95 -12.76 3.76 10.91
C LYS A 95 -12.88 2.48 11.74
N THR A 96 -13.45 1.42 11.16
CA THR A 96 -13.67 0.15 11.86
C THR A 96 -12.36 -0.43 12.38
N PHE A 97 -11.30 -0.39 11.56
CA PHE A 97 -9.99 -0.86 11.97
C PHE A 97 -9.39 -0.03 13.11
N THR A 98 -9.53 1.30 13.06
CA THR A 98 -9.03 2.18 14.12
C THR A 98 -9.82 2.08 15.44
N GLU A 99 -11.05 1.57 15.43
CA GLU A 99 -11.81 1.29 16.67
C GLU A 99 -11.29 0.04 17.39
N SER A 100 -10.86 -0.98 16.65
CA SER A 100 -10.35 -2.21 17.22
C SER A 100 -8.93 -2.12 17.75
N PHE A 101 -8.01 -1.51 17.00
CA PHE A 101 -6.60 -1.50 17.36
C PHE A 101 -6.19 -0.22 18.06
N PRO A 102 -5.46 -0.28 19.21
CA PRO A 102 -4.94 0.92 19.89
C PRO A 102 -3.92 1.68 19.04
N TYR A 103 -3.07 0.97 18.32
CA TYR A 103 -2.06 1.54 17.42
C TYR A 103 -2.31 1.08 16.00
N VAL A 104 -2.35 2.03 15.06
CA VAL A 104 -2.65 1.78 13.65
C VAL A 104 -1.68 2.55 12.77
N GLN A 105 -1.24 1.93 11.70
CA GLN A 105 -0.51 2.60 10.63
C GLN A 105 -1.21 2.35 9.30
N LEU A 106 -1.31 3.39 8.48
CA LEU A 106 -1.73 3.31 7.08
C LEU A 106 -0.51 3.45 6.18
N TRP A 107 -0.38 2.53 5.25
CA TRP A 107 0.66 2.52 4.22
C TRP A 107 0.01 2.53 2.84
N TYR A 108 0.61 3.22 1.90
CA TYR A 108 0.08 3.31 0.56
C TYR A 108 1.17 3.34 -0.49
N PHE A 109 1.11 2.40 -1.41
CA PHE A 109 1.96 2.33 -2.58
C PHE A 109 1.15 2.59 -3.84
N LEU A 110 1.47 3.67 -4.57
CA LEU A 110 0.87 3.97 -5.86
C LEU A 110 1.72 3.31 -6.97
N PRO A 111 1.25 2.20 -7.57
CA PRO A 111 1.99 1.53 -8.64
C PRO A 111 2.03 2.39 -9.90
N ALA A 112 2.92 2.02 -10.83
CA ALA A 112 3.11 2.71 -12.09
C ALA A 112 1.94 2.58 -13.07
N GLN A 113 1.04 1.63 -12.87
CA GLN A 113 -0.02 1.30 -13.82
C GLN A 113 -1.25 2.20 -13.63
N LYS A 114 -1.78 2.76 -14.75
CA LYS A 114 -3.00 3.59 -14.77
C LYS A 114 -4.26 2.89 -14.26
N LYS A 115 -4.33 1.58 -14.39
CA LYS A 115 -5.49 0.73 -14.06
C LYS A 115 -5.12 -0.36 -13.06
N GLY A 116 -4.06 -0.17 -12.31
CA GLY A 116 -3.63 -1.15 -11.32
C GLY A 116 -4.57 -1.20 -10.13
N PRO A 117 -4.52 -2.25 -9.34
CA PRO A 117 -5.10 -2.23 -8.02
C PRO A 117 -4.34 -1.16 -7.22
N PHE A 118 -5.03 -0.10 -6.86
CA PHE A 118 -4.52 0.92 -5.94
C PHE A 118 -4.84 0.43 -4.53
N ASN A 119 -3.81 -0.03 -3.82
CA ASN A 119 -4.01 -0.69 -2.55
C ASN A 119 -3.31 0.07 -1.43
N SER A 120 -4.00 0.17 -0.32
CA SER A 120 -3.42 0.53 0.96
C SER A 120 -3.32 -0.68 1.87
N ILE A 121 -2.45 -0.58 2.86
CA ILE A 121 -2.26 -1.58 3.90
C ILE A 121 -2.46 -0.91 5.24
N LEU A 122 -3.34 -1.46 6.07
CA LEU A 122 -3.46 -1.13 7.46
C LEU A 122 -2.63 -2.10 8.29
N ILE A 123 -1.89 -1.58 9.24
CA ILE A 123 -1.18 -2.36 10.24
C ILE A 123 -1.75 -1.98 11.59
N GLY A 124 -2.26 -2.97 12.33
CA GLY A 124 -2.79 -2.82 13.68
C GLY A 124 -1.94 -3.58 14.69
N SER A 125 -1.79 -3.03 15.89
CA SER A 125 -1.03 -3.67 16.98
C SER A 125 -1.52 -3.24 18.35
N ASN A 126 -1.20 -4.07 19.37
CA ASN A 126 -1.45 -3.76 20.79
C ASN A 126 -0.40 -2.83 21.38
N GLU A 127 0.76 -2.74 20.74
CA GLU A 127 1.90 -1.93 21.16
C GLU A 127 2.35 -1.03 20.01
N ARG A 128 2.93 0.14 20.34
CA ARG A 128 3.39 1.07 19.30
C ARG A 128 4.53 0.48 18.49
N VAL A 129 4.32 0.32 17.21
CA VAL A 129 5.37 -0.11 16.26
C VAL A 129 6.24 1.09 15.92
N LYS A 130 7.49 1.05 16.39
CA LYS A 130 8.50 2.06 16.05
C LYS A 130 9.06 1.78 14.65
N LEU A 131 9.24 2.83 13.88
CA LEU A 131 9.88 2.76 12.58
C LEU A 131 11.35 3.17 12.71
N ASP A 132 12.24 2.29 12.27
CA ASP A 132 13.69 2.49 12.31
C ASP A 132 14.25 2.38 10.89
N PHE A 133 14.69 3.52 10.36
CA PHE A 133 15.28 3.62 9.03
C PHE A 133 16.54 2.77 8.89
N ASN A 134 17.37 2.78 9.93
CA ASN A 134 18.63 2.04 9.93
C ASN A 134 18.39 0.54 9.96
N HIS A 135 17.37 0.10 10.73
CA HIS A 135 16.97 -1.29 10.76
C HIS A 135 16.44 -1.77 9.39
N VAL A 136 15.54 -1.01 8.76
CA VAL A 136 15.02 -1.34 7.42
C VAL A 136 16.15 -1.42 6.41
N ARG A 137 17.10 -0.45 6.44
CA ARG A 137 18.26 -0.45 5.56
C ARG A 137 19.09 -1.72 5.72
N ARG A 138 19.47 -2.06 6.97
CA ARG A 138 20.24 -3.28 7.25
C ARG A 138 19.54 -4.53 6.77
N LYS A 139 18.23 -4.68 7.04
CA LYS A 139 17.47 -5.85 6.61
C LYS A 139 17.46 -6.05 5.11
N LEU A 140 17.26 -4.96 4.34
CA LEU A 140 17.31 -5.01 2.87
C LEU A 140 18.70 -5.37 2.33
N GLU A 141 19.77 -4.95 3.03
CA GLU A 141 21.16 -5.22 2.65
C GLU A 141 21.62 -6.63 3.03
N GLU A 142 21.22 -7.11 4.23
CA GLU A 142 21.64 -8.41 4.79
C GLU A 142 20.91 -9.60 4.16
N ASP A 143 19.67 -9.41 3.70
CA ASP A 143 18.81 -10.50 3.25
C ASP A 143 18.05 -10.16 1.93
N PRO A 144 18.80 -9.84 0.85
CA PRO A 144 18.19 -9.40 -0.40
C PRO A 144 17.32 -10.47 -1.08
N GLU A 145 17.56 -11.77 -0.79
CA GLU A 145 16.78 -12.88 -1.35
C GLU A 145 15.33 -12.84 -0.83
N ASN A 146 15.13 -12.66 0.47
CA ASN A 146 13.80 -12.57 1.09
C ASN A 146 13.03 -11.31 0.64
N PHE A 147 13.73 -10.27 0.22
CA PHE A 147 13.13 -9.04 -0.31
C PHE A 147 13.12 -8.94 -1.84
N SER A 148 13.48 -10.02 -2.54
CA SER A 148 13.54 -10.05 -4.01
C SER A 148 12.21 -9.70 -4.68
N SER A 149 11.08 -10.02 -4.06
CA SER A 149 9.73 -9.65 -4.53
C SER A 149 9.47 -8.15 -4.55
N LEU A 150 10.23 -7.33 -3.83
CA LEU A 150 10.13 -5.88 -3.80
C LEU A 150 10.90 -5.19 -4.93
N VAL A 151 11.88 -5.89 -5.53
CA VAL A 151 12.75 -5.37 -6.59
C VAL A 151 11.98 -4.87 -7.82
N PRO A 152 10.96 -5.59 -8.34
CA PRO A 152 10.18 -5.11 -9.48
C PRO A 152 9.45 -3.78 -9.24
N TYR A 153 9.22 -3.44 -7.97
CA TYR A 153 8.57 -2.20 -7.53
C TYR A 153 9.56 -1.10 -7.17
N GLY A 154 10.87 -1.39 -7.24
CA GLY A 154 11.93 -0.47 -6.83
C GLY A 154 11.95 -0.17 -5.33
N LEU A 155 11.31 -1.02 -4.50
CA LEU A 155 11.31 -0.91 -3.03
C LEU A 155 12.59 -1.56 -2.45
N THR A 156 13.74 -1.09 -2.92
CA THR A 156 15.06 -1.68 -2.66
C THR A 156 15.90 -0.91 -1.66
N SER A 157 15.35 0.16 -1.10
CA SER A 157 16.02 1.00 -0.10
C SER A 157 15.07 1.41 1.02
N ALA A 158 15.62 1.75 2.19
CA ALA A 158 14.81 2.26 3.30
C ALA A 158 14.04 3.54 2.94
N ASP A 159 14.64 4.43 2.14
CA ASP A 159 13.95 5.60 1.57
C ASP A 159 12.69 5.20 0.81
N ALA A 160 12.81 4.22 -0.10
CA ALA A 160 11.71 3.79 -0.95
C ALA A 160 10.60 3.11 -0.15
N VAL A 161 10.95 2.25 0.80
CA VAL A 161 9.98 1.55 1.66
C VAL A 161 9.29 2.50 2.61
N LEU A 162 10.04 3.25 3.42
CA LEU A 162 9.48 4.10 4.48
C LEU A 162 8.74 5.32 3.93
N SER A 163 9.05 5.76 2.71
CA SER A 163 8.29 6.82 2.05
C SER A 163 6.85 6.40 1.68
N GLN A 164 6.50 5.12 1.77
CA GLN A 164 5.13 4.65 1.56
C GLN A 164 4.24 4.80 2.81
N PHE A 165 4.80 5.12 3.98
CA PHE A 165 4.03 5.46 5.17
C PHE A 165 3.13 6.67 4.91
N VAL A 166 1.87 6.58 5.36
CA VAL A 166 0.86 7.63 5.20
C VAL A 166 0.58 8.31 6.52
N ALA A 167 0.10 7.56 7.51
CA ALA A 167 -0.32 8.12 8.79
C ALA A 167 -0.42 7.04 9.87
N ASP A 168 -0.34 7.46 11.11
CA ASP A 168 -0.69 6.63 12.27
C ASP A 168 -2.10 6.97 12.82
N GLU A 169 -2.48 6.27 13.89
CA GLU A 169 -3.78 6.43 14.56
C GLU A 169 -4.08 7.88 14.97
N ARG A 170 -3.06 8.68 15.30
CA ARG A 170 -3.24 10.08 15.75
C ARG A 170 -3.78 10.98 14.67
N VAL A 171 -3.46 10.68 13.41
CA VAL A 171 -3.96 11.41 12.24
C VAL A 171 -5.18 10.70 11.65
N LEU A 172 -5.21 9.36 11.64
CA LEU A 172 -6.30 8.59 11.06
C LEU A 172 -7.62 8.75 11.84
N ARG A 173 -7.61 8.57 13.17
CA ARG A 173 -8.84 8.61 13.98
C ARG A 173 -9.64 9.89 13.78
N PRO A 174 -9.05 11.10 13.92
CA PRO A 174 -9.80 12.32 13.68
C PRO A 174 -10.24 12.51 12.21
N ALA A 175 -9.49 11.96 11.26
CA ALA A 175 -9.82 12.08 9.84
C ALA A 175 -11.01 11.21 9.40
N VAL A 176 -11.29 10.13 10.14
CA VAL A 176 -12.41 9.22 9.89
C VAL A 176 -13.45 9.24 11.02
N ALA A 177 -13.42 10.26 11.88
CA ALA A 177 -14.30 10.33 13.05
C ALA A 177 -15.80 10.20 12.70
N ASP A 178 -16.22 10.82 11.62
CA ASP A 178 -17.61 10.85 11.15
C ASP A 178 -17.98 9.64 10.26
N ALA A 179 -17.02 8.77 9.94
CA ALA A 179 -17.29 7.57 9.15
C ALA A 179 -18.02 6.52 9.98
N LEU A 180 -18.81 5.70 9.31
CA LEU A 180 -19.55 4.61 9.95
C LEU A 180 -18.62 3.45 10.34
N VAL A 181 -19.03 2.71 11.34
CA VAL A 181 -18.39 1.44 11.73
C VAL A 181 -19.15 0.28 11.08
N ASN A 182 -18.44 -0.69 10.52
CA ASN A 182 -19.01 -1.94 10.05
C ASN A 182 -18.92 -3.00 11.14
N SER A 183 -20.02 -3.68 11.43
CA SER A 183 -20.10 -4.77 12.42
C SER A 183 -20.92 -5.93 11.88
N LEU A 184 -20.83 -7.10 12.52
CA LEU A 184 -21.64 -8.27 12.12
C LEU A 184 -23.13 -8.01 12.30
N ASP A 185 -23.52 -7.28 13.37
CA ASP A 185 -24.92 -6.91 13.61
C ASP A 185 -25.43 -5.82 12.66
N HIS A 186 -24.52 -5.00 12.15
CA HIS A 186 -24.81 -3.95 11.17
C HIS A 186 -23.81 -4.01 10.02
N PRO A 187 -23.98 -4.95 9.10
CA PRO A 187 -23.02 -5.20 8.01
C PRO A 187 -23.13 -4.11 6.91
N ARG A 188 -22.86 -2.88 7.29
CA ARG A 188 -23.00 -1.69 6.44
C ARG A 188 -22.13 -1.76 5.20
N TYR A 189 -20.97 -2.38 5.28
CA TYR A 189 -20.07 -2.53 4.15
C TYR A 189 -20.74 -3.25 2.96
N GLU A 190 -21.54 -4.28 3.22
CA GLU A 190 -22.24 -5.03 2.15
C GLU A 190 -23.45 -4.29 1.60
N TYR A 191 -24.19 -3.56 2.46
CA TYR A 191 -25.48 -2.94 2.08
C TYR A 191 -25.35 -1.48 1.64
N TYR A 192 -24.21 -0.84 1.82
CA TYR A 192 -23.97 0.54 1.37
C TYR A 192 -23.68 0.66 -0.14
N TYR A 193 -23.45 -0.44 -0.77
CA TYR A 193 -23.01 -0.59 -2.14
C TYR A 193 -23.85 0.12 -3.21
N PRO A 194 -25.20 0.09 -3.21
CA PRO A 194 -26.00 0.63 -4.32
C PRO A 194 -25.95 2.15 -4.45
N TRP A 195 -25.73 2.89 -3.35
CA TRP A 195 -25.84 4.35 -3.33
C TRP A 195 -24.59 5.07 -3.84
N ASP A 196 -23.41 4.48 -3.62
CA ASP A 196 -22.13 5.08 -4.01
C ASP A 196 -21.73 4.77 -5.46
N TYR A 197 -22.38 3.81 -6.10
CA TYR A 197 -22.15 3.48 -7.51
C TYR A 197 -22.74 4.49 -8.52
N SER A 198 -23.54 5.44 -8.05
CA SER A 198 -23.98 6.56 -8.87
C SER A 198 -22.88 7.58 -9.15
N ILE A 199 -21.81 7.56 -8.34
CA ILE A 199 -20.63 8.41 -8.51
C ILE A 199 -19.65 7.69 -9.44
N GLU A 200 -19.14 8.41 -10.43
CA GLU A 200 -18.19 7.82 -11.38
C GLU A 200 -16.97 7.25 -10.62
N ARG A 201 -16.62 5.99 -10.92
CA ARG A 201 -15.54 5.26 -10.23
C ARG A 201 -14.23 6.05 -10.21
N GLN A 202 -13.96 6.79 -11.28
CA GLN A 202 -12.77 7.62 -11.41
C GLN A 202 -12.74 8.75 -10.39
N GLU A 203 -13.87 9.41 -10.14
CA GLU A 203 -13.98 10.48 -9.14
C GLU A 203 -13.71 9.95 -7.74
N GLN A 204 -14.19 8.76 -7.42
CA GLN A 204 -13.96 8.13 -6.13
C GLN A 204 -12.49 7.76 -5.92
N ILE A 205 -11.83 7.22 -6.95
CA ILE A 205 -10.38 6.96 -6.91
C ILE A 205 -9.62 8.26 -6.63
N VAL A 206 -9.91 9.32 -7.34
CA VAL A 206 -9.27 10.64 -7.14
C VAL A 206 -9.54 11.17 -5.73
N ALA A 207 -10.77 11.03 -5.22
CA ALA A 207 -11.13 11.46 -3.87
C ALA A 207 -10.33 10.69 -2.80
N ASN A 208 -10.20 9.37 -2.93
CA ASN A 208 -9.41 8.55 -2.02
C ASN A 208 -7.92 8.90 -2.08
N HIS A 209 -7.37 9.12 -3.28
CA HIS A 209 -5.98 9.57 -3.42
C HIS A 209 -5.73 10.93 -2.74
N ARG A 210 -6.64 11.89 -2.93
CA ARG A 210 -6.56 13.20 -2.28
C ARG A 210 -6.63 13.06 -0.76
N PHE A 211 -7.52 12.21 -0.26
CA PHE A 211 -7.63 11.91 1.16
C PHE A 211 -6.33 11.31 1.71
N ILE A 212 -5.77 10.29 1.07
CA ILE A 212 -4.50 9.65 1.45
C ILE A 212 -3.35 10.66 1.45
N ARG A 213 -3.24 11.51 0.43
CA ARG A 213 -2.20 12.53 0.34
C ARG A 213 -2.33 13.58 1.45
N GLU A 214 -3.54 13.98 1.79
CA GLU A 214 -3.77 14.91 2.91
C GLU A 214 -3.38 14.30 4.26
N LEU A 215 -3.71 13.02 4.51
CA LEU A 215 -3.26 12.31 5.70
C LEU A 215 -1.73 12.29 5.78
N LYS A 216 -1.06 11.94 4.68
CA LYS A 216 0.40 11.89 4.59
C LYS A 216 1.03 13.26 4.90
N ARG A 217 0.44 14.34 4.39
CA ARG A 217 0.89 15.71 4.66
C ARG A 217 0.76 16.06 6.15
N ARG A 218 -0.36 15.71 6.80
CA ARG A 218 -0.59 15.95 8.23
C ARG A 218 0.35 15.15 9.12
N ALA A 219 0.61 13.90 8.77
CA ALA A 219 1.46 13.01 9.56
C ALA A 219 2.95 13.31 9.44
N ARG A 220 3.39 13.97 8.36
CA ARG A 220 4.79 14.09 7.93
C ARG A 220 5.74 14.59 9.02
N ALA A 221 5.36 15.66 9.74
CA ALA A 221 6.24 16.26 10.75
C ALA A 221 6.49 15.30 11.92
N ASN A 222 5.43 14.68 12.45
CA ASN A 222 5.53 13.71 13.53
C ASN A 222 6.26 12.44 13.08
N PHE A 223 5.99 11.96 11.87
CA PHE A 223 6.67 10.80 11.31
C PHE A 223 8.18 11.00 11.25
N ILE A 224 8.65 12.14 10.72
CA ILE A 224 10.09 12.44 10.64
C ILE A 224 10.70 12.59 12.03
N ALA A 225 9.98 13.22 12.97
CA ALA A 225 10.49 13.46 14.33
C ALA A 225 10.61 12.16 15.16
N GLU A 226 9.78 11.15 14.88
CA GLU A 226 9.77 9.87 15.61
C GLU A 226 10.54 8.75 14.89
N LEU A 227 10.94 8.97 13.64
CA LEU A 227 11.70 8.00 12.87
C LEU A 227 13.13 7.90 13.41
N GLU A 228 13.56 6.70 13.76
CA GLU A 228 14.95 6.43 14.10
C GLU A 228 15.80 6.45 12.80
N ILE A 229 16.45 7.58 12.54
CA ILE A 229 17.21 7.84 11.32
C ILE A 229 18.50 8.63 11.63
N ASP A 230 19.61 8.28 11.00
CA ASP A 230 20.87 9.02 11.11
C ASP A 230 20.73 10.43 10.51
N GLU A 231 21.35 11.42 11.14
CA GLU A 231 21.31 12.83 10.71
C GLU A 231 21.74 13.01 9.24
N LYS A 232 22.73 12.24 8.78
CA LYS A 232 23.23 12.26 7.40
C LYS A 232 22.17 11.84 6.37
N ASP A 233 21.18 11.02 6.75
CA ASP A 233 20.15 10.47 5.88
C ASP A 233 18.86 11.31 5.89
N ILE A 234 18.64 12.16 6.92
CA ILE A 234 17.42 12.97 7.09
C ILE A 234 17.11 13.82 5.86
N ASN A 235 18.06 14.60 5.38
CA ASN A 235 17.84 15.50 4.22
C ASN A 235 17.49 14.72 2.96
N ARG A 236 18.18 13.60 2.72
CA ARG A 236 17.89 12.69 1.62
C ARG A 236 16.47 12.13 1.72
N PHE A 237 16.09 11.66 2.90
CA PHE A 237 14.76 11.11 3.14
C PHE A 237 13.65 12.16 3.00
N GLN A 238 13.86 13.38 3.49
CA GLN A 238 12.91 14.50 3.32
C GLN A 238 12.68 14.83 1.84
N LYS A 239 13.72 14.81 1.01
CA LYS A 239 13.59 14.98 -0.44
C LYS A 239 12.82 13.82 -1.08
N THR A 240 13.04 12.58 -0.63
CA THR A 240 12.25 11.41 -1.06
C THR A 240 10.77 11.60 -0.74
N LEU A 241 10.43 12.03 0.47
CA LEU A 241 9.04 12.30 0.85
C LEU A 241 8.41 13.42 0.02
N ALA A 242 9.15 14.46 -0.32
CA ALA A 242 8.67 15.55 -1.18
C ALA A 242 8.43 15.07 -2.62
N ALA A 243 9.31 14.22 -3.13
CA ALA A 243 9.18 13.62 -4.45
C ALA A 243 7.98 12.66 -4.54
N GLU A 244 7.75 11.83 -3.50
CA GLU A 244 6.56 10.98 -3.41
C GLU A 244 5.26 11.80 -3.35
N ASP A 245 5.21 12.87 -2.57
CA ASP A 245 4.07 13.80 -2.52
C ASP A 245 3.76 14.39 -3.90
N SER A 246 4.82 14.81 -4.63
CA SER A 246 4.70 15.35 -5.98
C SER A 246 4.21 14.28 -6.97
N TYR A 247 4.62 13.02 -6.78
CA TYR A 247 4.14 11.91 -7.62
C TYR A 247 2.65 11.63 -7.38
N LEU A 248 2.20 11.63 -6.12
CA LEU A 248 0.78 11.48 -5.76
C LEU A 248 -0.07 12.63 -6.31
N LEU A 249 0.41 13.88 -6.20
CA LEU A 249 -0.26 15.04 -6.79
C LEU A 249 -0.34 14.95 -8.31
N GLY A 250 0.75 14.51 -8.95
CA GLY A 250 0.79 14.29 -10.40
C GLY A 250 -0.19 13.25 -10.87
N PHE A 251 -0.42 12.19 -10.08
CA PHE A 251 -1.45 11.20 -10.37
C PHE A 251 -2.86 11.84 -10.37
N GLU A 252 -3.20 12.64 -9.36
CA GLU A 252 -4.49 13.34 -9.31
C GLU A 252 -4.68 14.24 -10.55
N GLN A 253 -3.67 15.05 -10.88
CA GLN A 253 -3.70 15.93 -12.04
C GLN A 253 -3.83 15.18 -13.37
N PHE A 254 -3.16 14.04 -13.46
CA PHE A 254 -3.24 13.17 -14.62
C PHE A 254 -4.65 12.61 -14.84
N GLN A 255 -5.33 12.24 -13.79
CA GLN A 255 -6.72 11.76 -13.84
C GLN A 255 -7.70 12.89 -14.21
N THR A 256 -7.37 14.14 -13.91
CA THR A 256 -8.18 15.32 -14.21
C THR A 256 -7.83 16.03 -15.53
N GLY A 257 -6.87 15.51 -16.31
CA GLY A 257 -6.62 15.97 -17.67
C GLY A 257 -5.46 16.94 -17.86
N ILE A 258 -4.41 16.88 -17.05
CA ILE A 258 -3.16 17.64 -17.25
C ILE A 258 -2.55 17.37 -18.64
N SER A 259 -1.95 18.38 -19.24
CA SER A 259 -1.23 18.22 -20.53
C SER A 259 -0.05 17.26 -20.39
N LEU A 260 0.27 16.54 -21.48
CA LEU A 260 1.42 15.65 -21.48
C LEU A 260 2.74 16.37 -21.25
N THR A 261 2.86 17.59 -21.77
CA THR A 261 4.07 18.42 -21.59
C THR A 261 4.27 18.73 -20.10
N ASP A 262 3.21 19.09 -19.39
CA ASP A 262 3.29 19.39 -17.97
C ASP A 262 3.54 18.11 -17.15
N GLN A 263 2.99 16.97 -17.57
CA GLN A 263 3.28 15.67 -16.96
C GLN A 263 4.78 15.32 -17.08
N TYR A 264 5.38 15.54 -18.24
CA TYR A 264 6.82 15.28 -18.41
C TYR A 264 7.68 16.22 -17.56
N ARG A 265 7.33 17.52 -17.48
CA ARG A 265 8.02 18.47 -16.61
C ARG A 265 7.93 18.04 -15.14
N LEU A 266 6.77 17.56 -14.72
CA LEU A 266 6.57 17.05 -13.37
C LEU A 266 7.45 15.82 -13.09
N PHE A 267 7.49 14.84 -14.00
CA PHE A 267 8.35 13.67 -13.86
C PHE A 267 9.83 14.04 -13.78
N ASP A 268 10.29 14.96 -14.61
CA ASP A 268 11.68 15.45 -14.57
C ASP A 268 11.99 16.15 -13.24
N ALA A 269 11.05 16.95 -12.71
CA ALA A 269 11.21 17.60 -11.41
C ALA A 269 11.25 16.58 -10.25
N ILE A 270 10.39 15.57 -10.27
CA ILE A 270 10.37 14.48 -9.26
C ILE A 270 11.72 13.73 -9.24
N LEU A 271 12.22 13.37 -10.43
CA LEU A 271 13.49 12.66 -10.55
C LEU A 271 14.70 13.54 -10.15
N ALA A 272 14.62 14.86 -10.36
CA ALA A 272 15.64 15.78 -9.89
C ALA A 272 15.66 15.93 -8.36
N MET A 273 14.49 15.82 -7.71
CA MET A 273 14.40 15.87 -6.24
C MET A 273 14.97 14.61 -5.57
N ALA A 274 14.71 13.42 -6.12
CA ALA A 274 15.14 12.16 -5.54
C ALA A 274 15.68 11.17 -6.60
N PRO A 275 16.82 11.49 -7.25
CA PRO A 275 17.39 10.66 -8.33
C PRO A 275 17.87 9.28 -7.87
N TRP A 276 18.06 9.08 -6.56
CA TRP A 276 18.45 7.83 -5.93
C TRP A 276 17.25 6.89 -5.64
N ASN A 277 15.99 7.37 -5.75
CA ASN A 277 14.81 6.57 -5.42
C ASN A 277 14.42 5.68 -6.61
N ASP A 278 14.81 4.41 -6.54
CA ASP A 278 14.54 3.44 -7.60
C ASP A 278 13.05 3.16 -7.80
N SER A 279 12.23 3.27 -6.74
CA SER A 279 10.78 3.11 -6.84
C SER A 279 10.15 4.21 -7.70
N LEU A 280 10.50 5.48 -7.48
CA LEU A 280 10.06 6.59 -8.32
C LEU A 280 10.54 6.44 -9.76
N ARG A 281 11.81 6.04 -9.95
CA ARG A 281 12.38 5.79 -11.27
C ARG A 281 11.64 4.70 -12.02
N ALA A 282 11.36 3.56 -11.37
CA ALA A 282 10.63 2.44 -11.96
C ALA A 282 9.19 2.84 -12.33
N ARG A 283 8.50 3.55 -11.45
CA ARG A 283 7.13 4.03 -11.69
C ARG A 283 7.08 5.05 -12.85
N ILE A 284 7.97 6.02 -12.89
CA ILE A 284 8.05 7.02 -13.97
C ILE A 284 8.46 6.36 -15.28
N PHE A 285 9.40 5.40 -15.26
CA PHE A 285 9.74 4.57 -16.42
C PHE A 285 8.51 3.88 -17.02
N SER A 286 7.70 3.25 -16.17
CA SER A 286 6.48 2.58 -16.61
C SER A 286 5.45 3.56 -17.19
N GLN A 287 5.31 4.76 -16.61
CA GLN A 287 4.45 5.83 -17.15
C GLN A 287 4.93 6.28 -18.54
N TYR A 288 6.21 6.55 -18.73
CA TYR A 288 6.76 6.90 -20.06
C TYR A 288 6.53 5.79 -21.08
N SER A 289 6.73 4.52 -20.68
CA SER A 289 6.54 3.36 -21.56
C SER A 289 5.08 3.20 -21.96
N HIS A 290 4.14 3.40 -21.02
CA HIS A 290 2.72 3.37 -21.30
C HIS A 290 2.28 4.49 -22.24
N ILE A 291 2.73 5.73 -22.00
CA ILE A 291 2.44 6.87 -22.87
C ILE A 291 3.01 6.63 -24.27
N ALA A 292 4.24 6.12 -24.37
CA ALA A 292 4.85 5.78 -25.65
C ALA A 292 4.03 4.75 -26.43
N SER A 293 3.49 3.72 -25.76
CA SER A 293 2.68 2.67 -26.41
C SER A 293 1.38 3.22 -27.01
N SER A 294 0.84 4.31 -26.48
CA SER A 294 -0.38 4.97 -26.95
C SER A 294 -0.15 5.97 -28.10
N ARG A 295 1.12 6.26 -28.47
CA ARG A 295 1.46 7.22 -29.53
C ARG A 295 1.44 6.61 -30.90
N ARG A 296 0.78 7.29 -31.86
CA ARG A 296 0.77 6.91 -33.28
C ARG A 296 2.02 7.35 -34.01
N ASP A 297 2.62 8.48 -33.61
CA ASP A 297 3.85 9.00 -34.21
C ASP A 297 5.07 8.16 -33.79
N PRO A 298 5.77 7.50 -34.76
CA PRO A 298 6.93 6.67 -34.46
C PRO A 298 8.11 7.46 -33.87
N MET A 299 8.30 8.72 -34.25
CA MET A 299 9.39 9.56 -33.75
C MET A 299 9.16 9.95 -32.27
N GLU A 300 7.94 10.37 -31.94
CA GLU A 300 7.55 10.67 -30.57
C GLU A 300 7.68 9.42 -29.69
N ARG A 301 7.17 8.28 -30.18
CA ARG A 301 7.28 6.99 -29.50
C ARG A 301 8.72 6.61 -29.22
N ALA A 302 9.61 6.72 -30.22
CA ALA A 302 11.03 6.39 -30.08
C ALA A 302 11.72 7.33 -29.06
N ARG A 303 11.42 8.63 -29.07
CA ARG A 303 11.92 9.61 -28.11
C ARG A 303 11.53 9.26 -26.67
N LEU A 304 10.27 8.90 -26.43
CA LEU A 304 9.75 8.54 -25.11
C LEU A 304 10.38 7.23 -24.60
N LEU A 305 10.50 6.22 -25.47
CA LEU A 305 11.14 4.96 -25.10
C LEU A 305 12.63 5.14 -24.79
N LYS A 306 13.33 6.02 -25.53
CA LYS A 306 14.72 6.37 -25.23
C LYS A 306 14.83 7.02 -23.83
N LYS A 307 13.95 7.99 -23.53
CA LYS A 307 13.92 8.65 -22.21
C LYS A 307 13.59 7.63 -21.10
N ALA A 308 12.63 6.74 -21.31
CA ALA A 308 12.30 5.67 -20.37
C ALA A 308 13.53 4.77 -20.10
N ARG A 309 14.24 4.31 -21.12
CA ARG A 309 15.42 3.45 -20.96
C ARG A 309 16.52 4.11 -20.12
N GLN A 310 16.75 5.42 -20.29
CA GLN A 310 17.73 6.16 -19.49
C GLN A 310 17.42 6.16 -17.99
N LEU A 311 16.14 6.01 -17.60
CA LEU A 311 15.73 5.92 -16.21
C LEU A 311 15.93 4.51 -15.62
N TYR A 312 15.93 3.49 -16.47
CA TYR A 312 16.00 2.08 -16.03
C TYR A 312 17.43 1.52 -16.07
N GLU A 313 18.39 2.18 -16.70
CA GLU A 313 19.79 1.74 -16.57
C GLU A 313 20.20 1.85 -15.10
N PRO A 314 20.43 0.71 -14.40
CA PRO A 314 20.95 0.76 -13.05
C PRO A 314 22.25 1.57 -13.09
N SER A 315 22.40 2.51 -12.18
CA SER A 315 23.67 3.24 -12.05
C SER A 315 24.79 2.18 -11.97
N ALA A 316 25.83 2.32 -12.80
CA ALA A 316 26.92 1.35 -12.93
C ALA A 316 27.69 1.06 -11.61
N LYS A 317 27.18 1.48 -10.47
CA LYS A 317 27.69 1.24 -9.11
C LYS A 317 26.99 0.10 -8.36
N GLN A 318 26.03 -0.57 -9.01
CA GLN A 318 25.29 -1.73 -8.40
C GLN A 318 25.51 -3.06 -9.17
N ARG A 319 26.61 -3.16 -9.93
CA ARG A 319 27.09 -4.45 -10.44
C ARG A 319 28.20 -4.98 -9.56
#